data_9286bf628b27c03974aa53ee895f9bb7
#
_entry.id   9286bf628b27c03974aa53ee895f9bb7
#
_cell.length_a   1.000
_cell.length_b   1.000
_cell.length_c   1.000
_cell.angle_alpha   90.00
_cell.angle_beta   90.00
_cell.angle_gamma   90.00
#
_symmetry.space_group_name_H-M   'P 1'
#
loop_
_entity.id
_entity.type
_entity.pdbx_description
1 polymer ?
#
loop_
_entity_poly.entity_id
_entity_poly.type
_entity_poly.pdbx_seq_one_letter_code
_entity_poly.pdbx_strand_id
1 'polypeptide(L)'
;MIRWDADHESTAETPDVAALAALLADRTRAAICIALLDGGTWTAGELAEYAGVAPSTATEHLNLLVAGGLLAEERRGRRRHVRLAGSDTAEILENLAGLAPYRRVRIRSLAEANHRRALHHARTCYDHIAGALGVAIAEAMTERGLLGREHGLELTDAGAAWLVALGIEGGGHASTHRAHVRTCLDWTSRRQHLSGAVGAALYRHALEHRWVIRAPASRILAVTEAGRVAFRARLGLSDEVLMPAPAAPPARDRAEVSPRRPG
;
A
#
# COMPACT_ATOMS: atom_id res chain seq x y z
N MET A 1 14.74 -34.46 40.90
CA MET A 1 15.58 -34.77 39.71
C MET A 1 14.65 -35.42 38.71
N ILE A 2 14.06 -34.63 37.79
CA ILE A 2 13.11 -35.06 36.76
C ILE A 2 13.94 -35.66 35.63
N ARG A 3 13.83 -36.98 35.42
CA ARG A 3 14.43 -37.65 34.26
C ARG A 3 13.60 -37.25 33.03
N TRP A 4 14.22 -36.61 32.04
CA TRP A 4 13.72 -36.52 30.69
C TRP A 4 13.89 -37.90 30.03
N ASP A 5 12.79 -38.59 29.79
CA ASP A 5 12.82 -39.78 28.92
C ASP A 5 13.01 -39.28 27.47
N ALA A 6 14.14 -39.70 26.88
CA ALA A 6 14.61 -39.26 25.56
C ALA A 6 13.82 -39.85 24.36
N ASP A 7 12.71 -40.57 24.61
CA ASP A 7 11.98 -41.32 23.58
C ASP A 7 10.60 -40.73 23.20
N HIS A 8 10.29 -39.52 23.67
CA HIS A 8 9.16 -38.78 23.14
C HIS A 8 9.69 -37.68 22.22
N GLU A 9 9.72 -37.96 20.90
CA GLU A 9 9.79 -36.89 19.88
C GLU A 9 8.55 -36.04 20.04
N SER A 10 8.63 -34.99 20.84
CA SER A 10 7.62 -33.97 20.95
C SER A 10 7.71 -33.12 19.69
N THR A 11 6.87 -33.40 18.71
CA THR A 11 6.71 -32.55 17.52
C THR A 11 5.96 -31.28 17.91
N ALA A 12 6.62 -30.14 17.83
CA ALA A 12 6.01 -28.82 17.98
C ALA A 12 5.72 -28.25 16.59
N GLU A 13 4.50 -27.74 16.37
CA GLU A 13 4.20 -26.99 15.16
C GLU A 13 4.82 -25.60 15.24
N THR A 14 5.62 -25.24 14.24
CA THR A 14 6.19 -23.92 14.07
C THR A 14 5.76 -23.32 12.72
N PRO A 15 5.56 -21.97 12.63
CA PRO A 15 5.23 -21.34 11.34
C PRO A 15 6.30 -21.60 10.29
N ASP A 16 5.91 -22.12 9.13
CA ASP A 16 6.83 -22.32 7.99
C ASP A 16 6.96 -21.04 7.16
N VAL A 17 7.80 -20.12 7.66
CA VAL A 17 8.12 -18.87 6.97
C VAL A 17 8.85 -19.13 5.64
N ALA A 18 9.61 -20.23 5.54
CA ALA A 18 10.33 -20.57 4.31
C ALA A 18 9.37 -20.93 3.17
N ALA A 19 8.31 -21.69 3.45
CA ALA A 19 7.28 -22.01 2.46
C ALA A 19 6.59 -20.75 1.94
N LEU A 20 6.23 -19.80 2.81
CA LEU A 20 5.67 -18.51 2.41
C LEU A 20 6.65 -17.69 1.56
N ALA A 21 7.92 -17.61 1.98
CA ALA A 21 8.94 -16.87 1.25
C ALA A 21 9.21 -17.48 -0.14
N ALA A 22 9.17 -18.82 -0.26
CA ALA A 22 9.34 -19.52 -1.54
C ALA A 22 8.24 -19.14 -2.56
N LEU A 23 7.02 -18.86 -2.10
CA LEU A 23 5.96 -18.35 -2.99
C LEU A 23 6.33 -17.00 -3.61
N LEU A 24 7.01 -16.12 -2.89
CA LEU A 24 7.39 -14.79 -3.34
C LEU A 24 8.77 -14.74 -4.02
N ALA A 25 9.58 -15.78 -3.91
CA ALA A 25 10.92 -15.83 -4.51
C ALA A 25 10.91 -15.87 -6.05
N ASP A 26 9.80 -16.28 -6.67
CA ASP A 26 9.63 -16.23 -8.12
C ASP A 26 9.23 -14.84 -8.60
N ARG A 27 9.86 -14.34 -9.67
CA ARG A 27 9.66 -12.99 -10.20
C ARG A 27 8.25 -12.75 -10.72
N THR A 28 7.62 -13.73 -11.33
CA THR A 28 6.26 -13.62 -11.87
C THR A 28 5.25 -13.56 -10.73
N ARG A 29 5.37 -14.44 -9.73
CA ARG A 29 4.51 -14.43 -8.56
C ARG A 29 4.63 -13.14 -7.77
N ALA A 30 5.84 -12.66 -7.53
CA ALA A 30 6.05 -11.36 -6.89
C ALA A 30 5.42 -10.21 -7.69
N ALA A 31 5.58 -10.19 -9.02
CA ALA A 31 4.97 -9.16 -9.87
C ALA A 31 3.44 -9.20 -9.80
N ILE A 32 2.83 -10.38 -9.82
CA ILE A 32 1.38 -10.57 -9.65
C ILE A 32 0.91 -10.01 -8.29
N CYS A 33 1.59 -10.36 -7.21
CA CYS A 33 1.25 -9.85 -5.88
C CYS A 33 1.34 -8.32 -5.79
N ILE A 34 2.39 -7.73 -6.38
CA ILE A 34 2.55 -6.26 -6.42
C ILE A 34 1.46 -5.59 -7.28
N ALA A 35 1.05 -6.20 -8.40
CA ALA A 35 -0.07 -5.68 -9.19
C ALA A 35 -1.35 -5.61 -8.37
N LEU A 36 -1.65 -6.66 -7.62
CA LEU A 36 -2.85 -6.78 -6.80
C LEU A 36 -2.85 -5.90 -5.53
N LEU A 37 -1.73 -5.23 -5.22
CA LEU A 37 -1.69 -4.20 -4.18
C LEU A 37 -2.56 -2.98 -4.51
N ASP A 38 -3.08 -2.84 -5.73
CA ASP A 38 -4.07 -1.81 -6.06
C ASP A 38 -5.45 -2.05 -5.41
N GLY A 39 -5.66 -3.25 -4.85
CA GLY A 39 -6.91 -3.69 -4.20
C GLY A 39 -7.99 -4.13 -5.17
N GLY A 40 -7.67 -4.18 -6.47
CA GLY A 40 -8.58 -4.65 -7.52
C GLY A 40 -8.68 -6.17 -7.59
N THR A 41 -9.61 -6.62 -8.44
CA THR A 41 -9.73 -8.01 -8.87
C THR A 41 -9.31 -8.12 -10.32
N TRP A 42 -8.39 -9.02 -10.63
CA TRP A 42 -7.81 -9.17 -11.95
C TRP A 42 -8.05 -10.56 -12.51
N THR A 43 -8.20 -10.65 -13.82
CA THR A 43 -8.26 -11.94 -14.53
C THR A 43 -6.85 -12.50 -14.73
N ALA A 44 -6.76 -13.81 -14.98
CA ALA A 44 -5.49 -14.45 -15.33
C ALA A 44 -4.84 -13.85 -16.60
N GLY A 45 -5.66 -13.43 -17.57
CA GLY A 45 -5.16 -12.79 -18.80
C GLY A 45 -4.53 -11.43 -18.53
N GLU A 46 -5.16 -10.57 -17.75
CA GLU A 46 -4.62 -9.25 -17.34
C GLU A 46 -3.31 -9.39 -16.57
N LEU A 47 -3.24 -10.36 -15.65
CA LEU A 47 -2.03 -10.63 -14.87
C LEU A 47 -0.92 -11.26 -15.72
N ALA A 48 -1.26 -12.10 -16.72
CA ALA A 48 -0.30 -12.62 -17.69
C ALA A 48 0.33 -11.48 -18.50
N GLU A 49 -0.50 -10.56 -18.99
CA GLU A 49 -0.04 -9.37 -19.71
C GLU A 49 0.83 -8.49 -18.82
N TYR A 50 0.40 -8.19 -17.59
CA TYR A 50 1.17 -7.40 -16.65
C TYR A 50 2.54 -8.01 -16.34
N ALA A 51 2.57 -9.30 -16.03
CA ALA A 51 3.80 -10.02 -15.71
C ALA A 51 4.68 -10.34 -16.95
N GLY A 52 4.13 -10.24 -18.15
CA GLY A 52 4.84 -10.52 -19.41
C GLY A 52 5.08 -12.00 -19.63
N VAL A 53 4.14 -12.85 -19.24
CA VAL A 53 4.21 -14.32 -19.39
C VAL A 53 3.01 -14.85 -20.19
N ALA A 54 3.09 -16.12 -20.63
CA ALA A 54 1.95 -16.77 -21.28
C ALA A 54 0.78 -16.96 -20.30
N PRO A 55 -0.49 -16.93 -20.78
CA PRO A 55 -1.68 -17.13 -19.91
C PRO A 55 -1.67 -18.46 -19.15
N SER A 56 -1.14 -19.55 -19.74
CA SER A 56 -0.97 -20.84 -19.06
C SER A 56 -0.01 -20.74 -17.88
N THR A 57 1.15 -20.11 -18.07
CA THR A 57 2.15 -19.87 -17.02
C THR A 57 1.58 -18.99 -15.90
N ALA A 58 0.85 -17.92 -16.26
CA ALA A 58 0.19 -17.11 -15.25
C ALA A 58 -0.82 -17.94 -14.42
N THR A 59 -1.59 -18.81 -15.08
CA THR A 59 -2.57 -19.69 -14.40
C THR A 59 -1.88 -20.63 -13.40
N GLU A 60 -0.74 -21.21 -13.75
CA GLU A 60 0.06 -22.06 -12.84
C GLU A 60 0.53 -21.28 -11.61
N HIS A 61 1.10 -20.08 -11.82
CA HIS A 61 1.52 -19.21 -10.73
C HIS A 61 0.35 -18.77 -9.84
N LEU A 62 -0.81 -18.46 -10.42
CA LEU A 62 -2.02 -18.12 -9.66
C LEU A 62 -2.50 -19.28 -8.80
N ASN A 63 -2.48 -20.52 -9.32
CA ASN A 63 -2.85 -21.70 -8.55
C ASN A 63 -1.95 -21.89 -7.33
N LEU A 64 -0.63 -21.70 -7.49
CA LEU A 64 0.32 -21.77 -6.37
C LEU A 64 0.06 -20.69 -5.32
N LEU A 65 -0.20 -19.45 -5.75
CA LEU A 65 -0.48 -18.33 -4.85
C LEU A 65 -1.82 -18.51 -4.10
N VAL A 66 -2.83 -19.07 -4.76
CA VAL A 66 -4.12 -19.38 -4.13
C VAL A 66 -3.96 -20.53 -3.14
N ALA A 67 -3.29 -21.62 -3.54
CA ALA A 67 -3.04 -22.77 -2.66
C ALA A 67 -2.21 -22.35 -1.42
N GLY A 68 -1.28 -21.42 -1.57
CA GLY A 68 -0.47 -20.86 -0.48
C GLY A 68 -1.15 -19.74 0.32
N GLY A 69 -2.44 -19.44 0.07
CA GLY A 69 -3.23 -18.49 0.85
C GLY A 69 -2.90 -17.01 0.62
N LEU A 70 -2.04 -16.67 -0.35
CA LEU A 70 -1.75 -15.26 -0.68
C LEU A 70 -2.83 -14.62 -1.55
N LEU A 71 -3.53 -15.41 -2.37
CA LEU A 71 -4.61 -14.94 -3.22
C LEU A 71 -5.92 -15.65 -2.90
N ALA A 72 -7.03 -14.93 -3.08
CA ALA A 72 -8.38 -15.48 -3.09
C ALA A 72 -8.96 -15.42 -4.49
N GLU A 73 -9.75 -16.44 -4.84
CA GLU A 73 -10.47 -16.51 -6.10
C GLU A 73 -11.89 -15.99 -5.97
N GLU A 74 -12.36 -15.36 -7.03
CA GLU A 74 -13.74 -14.94 -7.20
C GLU A 74 -14.19 -15.26 -8.63
N ARG A 75 -15.34 -15.92 -8.77
CA ARG A 75 -15.95 -16.15 -10.08
C ARG A 75 -17.00 -15.08 -10.38
N ARG A 76 -16.81 -14.35 -11.48
CA ARG A 76 -17.79 -13.42 -12.02
C ARG A 76 -18.24 -13.91 -13.40
N GLY A 77 -19.40 -14.55 -13.44
CA GLY A 77 -19.87 -15.26 -14.62
C GLY A 77 -18.93 -16.40 -15.01
N ARG A 78 -18.44 -16.38 -16.26
CA ARG A 78 -17.51 -17.40 -16.79
C ARG A 78 -16.04 -17.11 -16.51
N ARG A 79 -15.70 -15.92 -15.96
CA ARG A 79 -14.32 -15.49 -15.77
C ARG A 79 -13.88 -15.69 -14.33
N ARG A 80 -12.69 -16.27 -14.19
CA ARG A 80 -11.97 -16.37 -12.92
C ARG A 80 -11.26 -15.05 -12.66
N HIS A 81 -11.50 -14.45 -11.52
CA HIS A 81 -10.78 -13.29 -11.01
C HIS A 81 -10.03 -13.67 -9.75
N VAL A 82 -8.93 -13.01 -9.50
CA VAL A 82 -8.15 -13.16 -8.27
C VAL A 82 -7.91 -11.81 -7.63
N ARG A 83 -7.79 -11.81 -6.32
CA ARG A 83 -7.40 -10.66 -5.50
C ARG A 83 -6.48 -11.13 -4.38
N LEU A 84 -5.86 -10.21 -3.68
CA LEU A 84 -5.17 -10.56 -2.43
C LEU A 84 -6.17 -11.20 -1.44
N ALA A 85 -5.71 -12.20 -0.69
CA ALA A 85 -6.57 -12.96 0.21
C ALA A 85 -7.20 -12.08 1.31
N GLY A 86 -6.46 -11.09 1.80
CA GLY A 86 -6.95 -10.17 2.81
C GLY A 86 -6.03 -8.97 3.02
N SER A 87 -6.42 -8.13 3.98
CA SER A 87 -5.66 -6.95 4.42
C SER A 87 -4.28 -7.31 4.96
N ASP A 88 -4.20 -8.40 5.73
CA ASP A 88 -2.95 -8.83 6.37
C ASP A 88 -1.93 -9.26 5.32
N THR A 89 -2.39 -9.97 4.26
CA THR A 89 -1.55 -10.28 3.09
C THR A 89 -1.05 -9.02 2.40
N ALA A 90 -1.92 -8.01 2.24
CA ALA A 90 -1.52 -6.74 1.63
C ALA A 90 -0.48 -6.00 2.49
N GLU A 91 -0.65 -5.97 3.81
CA GLU A 91 0.29 -5.34 4.75
C GLU A 91 1.66 -6.01 4.71
N ILE A 92 1.71 -7.35 4.72
CA ILE A 92 2.97 -8.10 4.60
C ILE A 92 3.67 -7.76 3.27
N LEU A 93 2.94 -7.75 2.16
CA LEU A 93 3.49 -7.45 0.84
C LEU A 93 3.97 -6.00 0.73
N GLU A 94 3.26 -5.03 1.30
CA GLU A 94 3.68 -3.63 1.34
C GLU A 94 4.95 -3.44 2.17
N ASN A 95 5.05 -4.09 3.33
CA ASN A 95 6.24 -4.05 4.17
C ASN A 95 7.46 -4.65 3.44
N LEU A 96 7.30 -5.81 2.79
CA LEU A 96 8.34 -6.41 1.98
C LEU A 96 8.74 -5.52 0.79
N ALA A 97 7.77 -4.92 0.10
CA ALA A 97 8.01 -4.01 -1.02
C ALA A 97 8.75 -2.74 -0.59
N GLY A 98 8.47 -2.22 0.62
CA GLY A 98 9.17 -1.08 1.21
C GLY A 98 10.67 -1.34 1.44
N LEU A 99 11.03 -2.59 1.77
CA LEU A 99 12.40 -3.02 2.01
C LEU A 99 13.12 -3.49 0.73
N ALA A 100 12.38 -3.97 -0.28
CA ALA A 100 12.94 -4.55 -1.49
C ALA A 100 13.65 -3.51 -2.37
N PRO A 101 14.75 -3.85 -3.06
CA PRO A 101 15.40 -2.92 -3.99
C PRO A 101 14.47 -2.57 -5.15
N TYR A 102 14.50 -1.29 -5.59
CA TYR A 102 13.71 -0.87 -6.74
C TYR A 102 14.22 -1.51 -8.03
N ARG A 103 13.26 -1.92 -8.87
CA ARG A 103 13.52 -2.38 -10.24
C ARG A 103 12.82 -1.48 -11.24
N ARG A 104 13.47 -1.13 -12.33
CA ARG A 104 12.82 -0.43 -13.45
C ARG A 104 11.83 -1.39 -14.12
N VAL A 105 10.59 -0.96 -14.28
CA VAL A 105 9.52 -1.70 -14.97
C VAL A 105 9.09 -0.87 -16.17
N ARG A 106 8.88 -1.53 -17.31
CA ARG A 106 8.37 -0.85 -18.51
C ARG A 106 6.88 -0.54 -18.30
N ILE A 107 6.50 0.72 -18.44
CA ILE A 107 5.10 1.15 -18.47
C ILE A 107 4.61 1.03 -19.90
N ARG A 108 3.51 0.32 -20.13
CA ARG A 108 3.03 -0.05 -21.46
C ARG A 108 1.96 0.89 -22.01
N SER A 109 1.29 1.63 -21.13
CA SER A 109 0.21 2.53 -21.53
C SER A 109 0.14 3.79 -20.65
N LEU A 110 -0.49 4.83 -21.19
CA LEU A 110 -0.80 6.04 -20.42
C LEU A 110 -1.78 5.73 -19.28
N ALA A 111 -2.72 4.81 -19.49
CA ALA A 111 -3.64 4.36 -18.45
C ALA A 111 -2.90 3.72 -17.27
N GLU A 112 -1.96 2.82 -17.53
CA GLU A 112 -1.09 2.23 -16.50
C GLU A 112 -0.26 3.30 -15.78
N ALA A 113 0.33 4.25 -16.52
CA ALA A 113 1.08 5.35 -15.93
C ALA A 113 0.21 6.21 -14.99
N ASN A 114 -1.01 6.51 -15.40
CA ASN A 114 -1.95 7.30 -14.61
C ASN A 114 -2.42 6.54 -13.36
N HIS A 115 -2.74 5.25 -13.52
CA HIS A 115 -3.13 4.39 -12.39
C HIS A 115 -2.02 4.29 -11.34
N ARG A 116 -0.79 3.99 -11.76
CA ARG A 116 0.38 3.93 -10.86
C ARG A 116 0.61 5.26 -10.16
N ARG A 117 0.49 6.37 -10.87
CA ARG A 117 0.64 7.71 -10.30
C ARG A 117 -0.43 8.00 -9.26
N ALA A 118 -1.68 7.70 -9.54
CA ALA A 118 -2.78 7.88 -8.60
C ALA A 118 -2.56 7.02 -7.33
N LEU A 119 -2.12 5.77 -7.49
CA LEU A 119 -1.80 4.86 -6.39
C LEU A 119 -0.63 5.38 -5.52
N HIS A 120 0.39 5.97 -6.15
CA HIS A 120 1.52 6.58 -5.45
C HIS A 120 1.14 7.88 -4.76
N HIS A 121 0.21 8.65 -5.32
CA HIS A 121 -0.23 9.92 -4.77
C HIS A 121 -1.04 9.71 -3.48
N ALA A 122 -2.13 8.97 -3.54
CA ALA A 122 -2.96 8.70 -2.37
C ALA A 122 -3.69 7.36 -2.49
N ARG A 123 -3.58 6.54 -1.47
CA ARG A 123 -4.25 5.24 -1.37
C ARG A 123 -4.58 4.90 0.07
N THR A 124 -5.38 3.86 0.26
CA THR A 124 -5.52 3.23 1.57
C THR A 124 -4.40 2.20 1.78
N CYS A 125 -3.84 2.16 2.97
CA CYS A 125 -3.04 1.05 3.48
C CYS A 125 -3.82 0.47 4.66
N TYR A 126 -4.54 -0.63 4.41
CA TYR A 126 -5.50 -1.19 5.35
C TYR A 126 -6.61 -0.18 5.73
N ASP A 127 -6.51 0.49 6.88
CA ASP A 127 -7.52 1.41 7.43
C ASP A 127 -7.01 2.85 7.62
N HIS A 128 -5.91 3.22 6.98
CA HIS A 128 -5.31 4.55 7.07
C HIS A 128 -4.84 5.07 5.71
N ILE A 129 -4.50 6.37 5.63
CA ILE A 129 -4.08 7.03 4.39
C ILE A 129 -2.58 6.81 4.17
N ALA A 130 -2.22 6.39 2.97
CA ALA A 130 -0.86 6.15 2.51
C ALA A 130 -0.58 6.86 1.16
N GLY A 131 0.60 6.63 0.60
CA GLY A 131 1.10 7.36 -0.55
C GLY A 131 1.68 8.71 -0.15
N ALA A 132 1.99 9.54 -1.14
CA ALA A 132 2.55 10.88 -0.90
C ALA A 132 1.68 11.72 0.06
N LEU A 133 0.35 11.61 -0.06
CA LEU A 133 -0.58 12.29 0.83
C LEU A 133 -0.44 11.80 2.28
N GLY A 134 -0.41 10.49 2.51
CA GLY A 134 -0.28 9.92 3.87
C GLY A 134 1.03 10.28 4.53
N VAL A 135 2.12 10.28 3.78
CA VAL A 135 3.44 10.73 4.24
C VAL A 135 3.41 12.21 4.60
N ALA A 136 2.88 13.07 3.73
CA ALA A 136 2.80 14.51 3.97
C ALA A 136 1.93 14.86 5.19
N ILE A 137 0.84 14.12 5.42
CA ILE A 137 0.01 14.27 6.64
C ILE A 137 0.86 13.97 7.88
N ALA A 138 1.58 12.85 7.91
CA ALA A 138 2.41 12.47 9.06
C ALA A 138 3.52 13.49 9.34
N GLU A 139 4.14 14.03 8.30
CA GLU A 139 5.17 15.04 8.40
C GLU A 139 4.62 16.37 8.90
N ALA A 140 3.53 16.86 8.31
CA ALA A 140 2.89 18.09 8.74
C ALA A 140 2.40 18.02 10.19
N MET A 141 1.88 16.87 10.63
CA MET A 141 1.52 16.66 12.04
C MET A 141 2.75 16.70 12.95
N THR A 142 3.87 16.12 12.52
CA THR A 142 5.13 16.16 13.28
C THR A 142 5.71 17.59 13.35
N GLU A 143 5.77 18.29 12.22
CA GLU A 143 6.26 19.67 12.13
C GLU A 143 5.45 20.66 12.97
N ARG A 144 4.15 20.41 13.15
CA ARG A 144 3.25 21.19 13.97
C ARG A 144 3.24 20.78 15.44
N GLY A 145 4.08 19.83 15.84
CA GLY A 145 4.12 19.32 17.21
C GLY A 145 2.88 18.55 17.65
N LEU A 146 2.06 18.07 16.69
CA LEU A 146 0.89 17.21 16.98
C LEU A 146 1.32 15.77 17.24
N LEU A 147 2.48 15.37 16.70
CA LEU A 147 3.14 14.09 16.95
C LEU A 147 4.52 14.33 17.53
N GLY A 148 4.84 13.64 18.63
CA GLY A 148 6.16 13.59 19.28
C GLY A 148 6.96 12.38 18.83
N ARG A 149 8.30 12.43 19.03
CA ARG A 149 9.24 11.35 18.72
C ARG A 149 10.21 11.03 19.85
N GLU A 150 10.05 11.59 21.02
CA GLU A 150 11.01 11.45 22.13
C GLU A 150 11.12 10.03 22.66
N HIS A 151 9.99 9.29 22.70
CA HIS A 151 9.93 7.91 23.19
C HIS A 151 9.33 6.95 22.15
N GLY A 152 9.45 7.27 20.87
CA GLY A 152 8.74 6.67 19.75
C GLY A 152 7.73 7.65 19.16
N LEU A 153 6.94 7.23 18.18
CA LEU A 153 5.90 8.10 17.65
C LEU A 153 4.70 8.08 18.60
N GLU A 154 4.36 9.23 19.15
CA GLU A 154 3.26 9.41 20.09
C GLU A 154 2.40 10.64 19.75
N LEU A 155 1.15 10.61 20.18
CA LEU A 155 0.26 11.78 20.07
C LEU A 155 0.55 12.72 21.23
N THR A 156 0.86 13.98 20.93
CA THR A 156 1.06 15.00 21.95
C THR A 156 -0.28 15.50 22.50
N ASP A 157 -0.27 16.24 23.62
CA ASP A 157 -1.47 16.91 24.13
C ASP A 157 -2.06 17.87 23.10
N ALA A 158 -1.21 18.59 22.37
CA ALA A 158 -1.62 19.44 21.25
C ALA A 158 -2.27 18.63 20.13
N GLY A 159 -1.73 17.45 19.82
CA GLY A 159 -2.30 16.52 18.84
C GLY A 159 -3.66 15.97 19.28
N ALA A 160 -3.81 15.61 20.55
CA ALA A 160 -5.08 15.16 21.11
C ALA A 160 -6.14 16.27 21.05
N ALA A 161 -5.78 17.48 21.45
CA ALA A 161 -6.67 18.66 21.36
C ALA A 161 -7.05 18.96 19.90
N TRP A 162 -6.12 18.81 18.96
CA TRP A 162 -6.38 19.01 17.54
C TRP A 162 -7.37 17.96 16.98
N LEU A 163 -7.25 16.68 17.36
CA LEU A 163 -8.21 15.63 16.98
C LEU A 163 -9.62 15.93 17.52
N VAL A 164 -9.71 16.35 18.79
CA VAL A 164 -11.00 16.76 19.38
C VAL A 164 -11.61 17.95 18.63
N ALA A 165 -10.79 18.94 18.25
CA ALA A 165 -11.25 20.09 17.45
C ALA A 165 -11.70 19.72 16.02
N LEU A 166 -11.32 18.54 15.52
CA LEU A 166 -11.83 17.94 14.29
C LEU A 166 -13.13 17.15 14.52
N GLY A 167 -13.58 16.95 15.77
CA GLY A 167 -14.69 16.07 16.09
C GLY A 167 -14.31 14.58 16.14
N ILE A 168 -13.01 14.27 16.20
CA ILE A 168 -12.52 12.89 16.32
C ILE A 168 -12.42 12.55 17.81
N GLU A 169 -13.50 12.01 18.37
CA GLU A 169 -13.54 11.55 19.74
C GLU A 169 -12.85 10.18 19.89
N GLY A 170 -12.15 9.97 21.00
CA GLY A 170 -11.51 8.68 21.35
C GLY A 170 -10.12 8.45 20.77
N GLY A 171 -9.53 9.42 20.09
CA GLY A 171 -8.13 9.33 19.63
C GLY A 171 -7.08 9.32 20.75
N GLY A 172 -7.47 9.66 21.98
CA GLY A 172 -6.58 9.82 23.12
C GLY A 172 -6.89 8.93 24.34
N HIS A 173 -8.00 8.19 24.38
CA HIS A 173 -8.36 7.39 25.56
C HIS A 173 -8.36 5.89 25.25
N ALA A 174 -7.59 5.18 26.04
CA ALA A 174 -7.33 3.75 25.94
C ALA A 174 -8.59 2.92 26.24
N SER A 175 -9.13 2.26 25.22
CA SER A 175 -9.94 1.06 25.45
C SER A 175 -9.72 -0.05 24.41
N THR A 176 -8.72 0.08 23.54
CA THR A 176 -8.38 -0.98 22.59
C THR A 176 -6.92 -1.41 22.79
N HIS A 177 -6.66 -2.71 22.69
CA HIS A 177 -5.31 -3.31 22.72
C HIS A 177 -4.39 -2.84 21.58
N ARG A 178 -4.79 -1.85 20.81
CA ARG A 178 -4.07 -1.29 19.67
C ARG A 178 -3.31 -0.03 20.08
N ALA A 179 -2.02 0.04 19.78
CA ALA A 179 -1.21 1.23 20.02
C ALA A 179 -1.86 2.46 19.33
N HIS A 180 -1.99 3.57 20.08
CA HIS A 180 -2.70 4.77 19.62
C HIS A 180 -2.11 5.35 18.35
N VAL A 181 -0.78 5.46 18.29
CA VAL A 181 -0.03 5.95 17.13
C VAL A 181 0.97 4.89 16.70
N ARG A 182 1.02 4.61 15.42
CA ARG A 182 2.01 3.73 14.79
C ARG A 182 2.45 4.36 13.48
N THR A 183 3.58 3.92 12.98
CA THR A 183 4.02 4.21 11.61
C THR A 183 3.95 2.97 10.76
N CYS A 184 3.71 3.17 9.49
CA CYS A 184 3.83 2.17 8.45
C CYS A 184 4.77 2.70 7.36
N LEU A 185 5.66 1.85 6.83
CA LEU A 185 6.58 2.25 5.77
C LEU A 185 5.83 2.31 4.43
N ASP A 186 5.76 3.47 3.81
CA ASP A 186 5.20 3.62 2.48
C ASP A 186 6.13 2.99 1.43
N TRP A 187 5.68 1.93 0.76
CA TRP A 187 6.51 1.17 -0.20
C TRP A 187 6.83 1.96 -1.48
N THR A 188 6.09 3.05 -1.75
CA THR A 188 6.31 3.87 -2.95
C THR A 188 7.32 4.99 -2.73
N SER A 189 7.39 5.54 -1.52
CA SER A 189 8.29 6.65 -1.16
C SER A 189 9.39 6.26 -0.18
N ARG A 190 9.27 5.10 0.50
CA ARG A 190 10.12 4.63 1.60
C ARG A 190 10.18 5.62 2.77
N ARG A 191 9.11 6.34 2.97
CA ARG A 191 8.92 7.27 4.09
C ARG A 191 7.80 6.75 4.99
N GLN A 192 7.82 7.17 6.24
CA GLN A 192 6.81 6.75 7.21
C GLN A 192 5.50 7.52 7.00
N HIS A 193 4.36 6.84 7.10
CA HIS A 193 3.05 7.44 7.19
C HIS A 193 2.32 6.98 8.45
N LEU A 194 1.28 7.72 8.84
CA LEU A 194 0.56 7.52 10.09
C LEU A 194 -0.36 6.31 10.01
N SER A 195 -0.27 5.43 11.00
CA SER A 195 -1.12 4.25 11.16
C SER A 195 -1.61 4.12 12.62
N GLY A 196 -2.15 2.97 12.99
CA GLY A 196 -2.71 2.76 14.32
C GLY A 196 -4.10 3.39 14.48
N ALA A 197 -4.54 3.56 15.71
CA ALA A 197 -5.89 4.08 16.02
C ALA A 197 -6.10 5.51 15.48
N VAL A 198 -5.08 6.37 15.62
CA VAL A 198 -5.13 7.76 15.13
C VAL A 198 -5.17 7.80 13.60
N GLY A 199 -4.34 7.01 12.91
CA GLY A 199 -4.36 6.91 11.45
C GLY A 199 -5.72 6.45 10.92
N ALA A 200 -6.31 5.44 11.56
CA ALA A 200 -7.63 4.91 11.22
C ALA A 200 -8.75 5.92 11.47
N ALA A 201 -8.69 6.64 12.59
CA ALA A 201 -9.68 7.65 12.93
C ALA A 201 -9.64 8.84 11.96
N LEU A 202 -8.44 9.31 11.64
CA LEU A 202 -8.25 10.40 10.68
C LEU A 202 -8.73 10.02 9.28
N TYR A 203 -8.45 8.79 8.83
CA TYR A 203 -8.94 8.29 7.55
C TYR A 203 -10.47 8.21 7.50
N ARG A 204 -11.10 7.68 8.54
CA ARG A 204 -12.56 7.60 8.66
C ARG A 204 -13.19 8.98 8.60
N HIS A 205 -12.65 9.92 9.39
CA HIS A 205 -13.08 11.32 9.38
C HIS A 205 -12.94 11.95 7.99
N ALA A 206 -11.82 11.72 7.30
CA ALA A 206 -11.61 12.23 5.94
C ALA A 206 -12.60 11.67 4.91
N LEU A 207 -13.04 10.41 5.08
CA LEU A 207 -14.10 9.82 4.24
C LEU A 207 -15.48 10.41 4.57
N GLU A 208 -15.85 10.49 5.84
CA GLU A 208 -17.15 11.01 6.31
C GLU A 208 -17.38 12.46 5.88
N HIS A 209 -16.33 13.28 5.98
CA HIS A 209 -16.35 14.68 5.57
C HIS A 209 -16.02 14.88 4.08
N ARG A 210 -15.88 13.78 3.33
CA ARG A 210 -15.57 13.79 1.89
C ARG A 210 -14.29 14.57 1.55
N TRP A 211 -13.30 14.57 2.42
CA TRP A 211 -11.98 15.12 2.09
C TRP A 211 -11.27 14.22 1.10
N VAL A 212 -11.49 12.93 1.21
CA VAL A 212 -11.07 11.94 0.23
C VAL A 212 -12.26 11.07 -0.17
N ILE A 213 -12.23 10.54 -1.39
CA ILE A 213 -13.16 9.54 -1.90
C ILE A 213 -12.39 8.34 -2.43
N ARG A 214 -12.96 7.15 -2.29
CA ARG A 214 -12.38 5.92 -2.85
C ARG A 214 -12.69 5.81 -4.34
N ALA A 215 -11.69 5.46 -5.14
CA ALA A 215 -11.93 5.01 -6.50
C ALA A 215 -12.62 3.63 -6.49
N PRO A 216 -13.57 3.38 -7.39
CA PRO A 216 -14.27 2.09 -7.48
C PRO A 216 -13.28 0.92 -7.66
N ALA A 217 -13.51 -0.17 -6.92
CA ALA A 217 -12.73 -1.41 -7.01
C ALA A 217 -11.19 -1.21 -6.93
N SER A 218 -10.75 -0.19 -6.18
CA SER A 218 -9.34 0.11 -6.00
C SER A 218 -9.08 0.66 -4.61
N ARG A 219 -7.81 0.67 -4.19
CA ARG A 219 -7.36 1.34 -2.97
C ARG A 219 -6.99 2.81 -3.19
N ILE A 220 -7.06 3.30 -4.42
CA ILE A 220 -6.77 4.69 -4.76
C ILE A 220 -7.76 5.63 -4.04
N LEU A 221 -7.21 6.70 -3.50
CA LEU A 221 -7.97 7.82 -2.94
C LEU A 221 -7.82 9.04 -3.84
N ALA A 222 -8.93 9.72 -4.09
CA ALA A 222 -8.92 11.02 -4.73
C ALA A 222 -9.20 12.11 -3.68
N VAL A 223 -8.33 13.11 -3.61
CA VAL A 223 -8.54 14.29 -2.76
C VAL A 223 -9.59 15.19 -3.44
N THR A 224 -10.66 15.50 -2.72
CA THR A 224 -11.73 16.37 -3.22
C THR A 224 -11.37 17.85 -3.07
N GLU A 225 -12.20 18.75 -3.60
CA GLU A 225 -12.04 20.19 -3.32
C GLU A 225 -12.17 20.50 -1.83
N ALA A 226 -13.18 19.91 -1.17
CA ALA A 226 -13.35 20.03 0.28
C ALA A 226 -12.11 19.53 1.03
N GLY A 227 -11.51 18.42 0.58
CA GLY A 227 -10.28 17.88 1.14
C GLY A 227 -9.08 18.82 0.94
N ARG A 228 -8.93 19.41 -0.24
CA ARG A 228 -7.86 20.40 -0.48
C ARG A 228 -7.95 21.59 0.47
N VAL A 229 -9.14 22.14 0.61
CA VAL A 229 -9.39 23.25 1.56
C VAL A 229 -9.08 22.81 3.00
N ALA A 230 -9.57 21.66 3.41
CA ALA A 230 -9.39 21.16 4.78
C ALA A 230 -7.92 20.85 5.11
N PHE A 231 -7.22 20.07 4.26
CA PHE A 231 -5.81 19.71 4.48
C PHE A 231 -4.90 20.95 4.46
N ARG A 232 -5.18 21.91 3.57
CA ARG A 232 -4.45 23.19 3.55
C ARG A 232 -4.69 23.97 4.84
N ALA A 233 -5.93 24.15 5.25
CA ALA A 233 -6.27 24.94 6.44
C ALA A 233 -5.81 24.27 7.74
N ARG A 234 -5.94 22.94 7.85
CA ARG A 234 -5.68 22.19 9.09
C ARG A 234 -4.21 21.77 9.23
N LEU A 235 -3.56 21.42 8.13
CA LEU A 235 -2.20 20.88 8.14
C LEU A 235 -1.20 21.70 7.31
N GLY A 236 -1.64 22.70 6.54
CA GLY A 236 -0.78 23.53 5.71
C GLY A 236 -0.21 22.79 4.49
N LEU A 237 -0.87 21.70 4.04
CA LEU A 237 -0.39 20.96 2.89
C LEU A 237 -0.47 21.82 1.62
N SER A 238 0.58 21.75 0.79
CA SER A 238 0.68 22.49 -0.47
C SER A 238 -0.18 21.87 -1.56
N ASP A 239 -0.53 22.65 -2.58
CA ASP A 239 -1.27 22.16 -3.74
C ASP A 239 -0.49 21.07 -4.51
N GLU A 240 0.82 21.10 -4.49
CA GLU A 240 1.66 20.08 -5.09
C GLU A 240 1.44 18.70 -4.47
N VAL A 241 1.24 18.66 -3.15
CA VAL A 241 0.92 17.43 -2.42
C VAL A 241 -0.53 17.02 -2.59
N LEU A 242 -1.44 17.99 -2.67
CA LEU A 242 -2.89 17.75 -2.71
C LEU A 242 -3.40 17.35 -4.10
N MET A 243 -2.62 17.59 -5.13
CA MET A 243 -2.97 17.22 -6.51
C MET A 243 -1.96 16.21 -7.06
N PRO A 244 -2.41 15.13 -7.73
CA PRO A 244 -1.49 14.22 -8.38
C PRO A 244 -0.70 14.98 -9.45
N ALA A 245 0.62 14.80 -9.50
CA ALA A 245 1.46 15.39 -10.53
C ALA A 245 0.89 15.11 -11.95
N PRO A 246 0.92 16.07 -12.88
CA PRO A 246 0.45 15.85 -14.26
C PRO A 246 1.23 14.70 -14.91
N ALA A 247 0.59 14.03 -15.87
CA ALA A 247 1.23 12.95 -16.62
C ALA A 247 2.47 13.51 -17.35
N ALA A 248 3.66 12.99 -17.04
CA ALA A 248 4.79 13.23 -17.90
C ALA A 248 4.45 12.69 -19.30
N PRO A 249 4.72 13.44 -20.38
CA PRO A 249 4.54 12.92 -21.71
C PRO A 249 5.39 11.65 -21.89
N PRO A 250 4.92 10.66 -22.68
CA PRO A 250 5.69 9.47 -22.94
C PRO A 250 7.06 9.90 -23.46
N ALA A 251 8.12 9.30 -22.92
CA ALA A 251 9.48 9.53 -23.43
C ALA A 251 9.44 9.28 -24.94
N ARG A 252 9.73 10.32 -25.73
CA ARG A 252 9.90 10.16 -27.18
C ARG A 252 11.06 9.19 -27.35
N ASP A 253 10.81 8.07 -28.01
CA ASP A 253 11.87 7.19 -28.47
C ASP A 253 12.88 8.09 -29.22
N ARG A 254 14.03 8.33 -28.61
CA ARG A 254 15.16 8.85 -29.36
C ARG A 254 15.56 7.72 -30.29
N ALA A 255 14.98 7.74 -31.49
CA ALA A 255 15.52 6.98 -32.61
C ALA A 255 17.01 7.31 -32.66
N GLU A 256 17.83 6.31 -32.42
CA GLU A 256 19.28 6.39 -32.63
C GLU A 256 19.50 6.85 -34.09
N VAL A 257 19.84 8.11 -34.23
CA VAL A 257 20.43 8.60 -35.48
C VAL A 257 21.81 7.95 -35.55
N SER A 258 21.87 6.81 -36.18
CA SER A 258 23.12 6.15 -36.53
C SER A 258 23.94 7.12 -37.40
N PRO A 259 25.16 7.50 -37.00
CA PRO A 259 26.00 8.35 -37.86
C PRO A 259 26.33 7.59 -39.14
N ARG A 260 25.88 8.10 -40.28
CA ARG A 260 26.33 7.66 -41.59
C ARG A 260 27.86 7.79 -41.66
N ARG A 261 28.58 6.68 -41.86
CA ARG A 261 30.00 6.71 -42.18
C ARG A 261 30.17 7.40 -43.53
N PRO A 262 31.08 8.37 -43.68
CA PRO A 262 31.48 8.87 -45.00
C PRO A 262 32.25 7.80 -45.74
N GLY A 263 31.93 7.59 -47.03
CA GLY A 263 32.65 6.73 -47.98
C GLY A 263 33.95 7.33 -48.45
#